data_7bed52f06810d9bd4f1ae5ffb43a6874
#
_entry.id   7bed52f06810d9bd4f1ae5ffb43a6874
#
_cell.length_a   1.000
_cell.length_b   1.000
_cell.length_c   1.000
_cell.angle_alpha   90.00
_cell.angle_beta   90.00
_cell.angle_gamma   90.00
#
_symmetry.space_group_name_H-M   'P 1'
#
loop_
_entity.id
_entity.type
_entity.pdbx_description
1 polymer ?
#
loop_
_entity_poly.entity_id
_entity_poly.type
_entity_poly.pdbx_seq_one_letter_code
_entity_poly.pdbx_strand_id
1 'polypeptide(L)'
;MSLSEEEIKNAVRQRYSRLAVLNEPCCGNETEKSCCSSASTTEADLPTEALSVVASCGSPLANVQIREGEIVLDLGSGGGVDVFRASKLVGEKGKVIGLDATPEMIFRARETAKKYDYKNVEFRLGEIEHMPIESNSVDLVISNCVLNLVPDKKLAFNEIYRVLKPGGGICVSDMVATQEAKKVIKPEEWAACIAGAVTFHEYTSILEKAGFVKIEGSDESHPINQEMASKGLHVKSVIWKATKPN
;
A
#
# COMPACT_ATOMS: atom_id res chain seq x y z
N MET A 1 -15.42 -21.12 12.02
CA MET A 1 -15.37 -21.08 10.54
C MET A 1 -14.25 -20.13 10.17
N SER A 2 -13.49 -20.42 9.13
CA SER A 2 -12.52 -19.46 8.56
C SER A 2 -13.28 -18.52 7.63
N LEU A 3 -12.90 -17.24 7.59
CA LEU A 3 -13.42 -16.29 6.60
C LEU A 3 -13.06 -16.73 5.19
N SER A 4 -13.98 -16.58 4.25
CA SER A 4 -13.69 -16.75 2.83
C SER A 4 -12.95 -15.51 2.28
N GLU A 5 -12.16 -15.70 1.22
CA GLU A 5 -11.48 -14.59 0.54
C GLU A 5 -12.46 -13.52 0.05
N GLU A 6 -13.61 -13.94 -0.43
CA GLU A 6 -14.64 -13.04 -0.93
C GLU A 6 -15.26 -12.18 0.19
N GLU A 7 -15.53 -12.75 1.37
CA GLU A 7 -16.00 -12.00 2.53
C GLU A 7 -14.98 -10.93 2.95
N ILE A 8 -13.69 -11.28 2.97
CA ILE A 8 -12.61 -10.35 3.27
C ILE A 8 -12.56 -9.22 2.24
N LYS A 9 -12.50 -9.55 0.95
CA LYS A 9 -12.43 -8.57 -0.15
C LYS A 9 -13.62 -7.62 -0.15
N ASN A 10 -14.82 -8.14 0.10
CA ASN A 10 -16.02 -7.33 0.18
C ASN A 10 -16.00 -6.35 1.37
N ALA A 11 -15.57 -6.80 2.55
CA ALA A 11 -15.44 -5.93 3.72
C ALA A 11 -14.40 -4.82 3.49
N VAL A 12 -13.26 -5.15 2.88
CA VAL A 12 -12.22 -4.17 2.50
C VAL A 12 -12.80 -3.14 1.53
N ARG A 13 -13.41 -3.58 0.42
CA ARG A 13 -14.00 -2.65 -0.57
C ARG A 13 -15.05 -1.75 0.06
N GLN A 14 -15.98 -2.29 0.86
CA GLN A 14 -17.01 -1.49 1.53
C GLN A 14 -16.41 -0.41 2.44
N ARG A 15 -15.39 -0.76 3.23
CA ARG A 15 -14.72 0.20 4.11
C ARG A 15 -14.08 1.33 3.31
N TYR A 16 -13.29 1.02 2.28
CA TYR A 16 -12.57 2.02 1.49
C TYR A 16 -13.47 2.80 0.53
N SER A 17 -14.58 2.20 0.04
CA SER A 17 -15.62 2.92 -0.68
C SER A 17 -16.27 4.01 0.19
N ARG A 18 -16.64 3.70 1.44
CA ARG A 18 -17.18 4.69 2.38
C ARG A 18 -16.18 5.81 2.66
N LEU A 19 -14.91 5.49 2.85
CA LEU A 19 -13.84 6.46 3.04
C LEU A 19 -13.72 7.39 1.82
N ALA A 20 -13.78 6.84 0.59
CA ALA A 20 -13.71 7.61 -0.65
C ALA A 20 -14.90 8.56 -0.85
N VAL A 21 -16.11 8.13 -0.47
CA VAL A 21 -17.36 8.88 -0.71
C VAL A 21 -17.66 9.87 0.41
N LEU A 22 -17.49 9.44 1.66
CA LEU A 22 -17.93 10.21 2.84
C LEU A 22 -16.80 11.05 3.46
N ASN A 23 -15.55 10.90 2.98
CA ASN A 23 -14.36 11.46 3.61
C ASN A 23 -14.25 11.08 5.12
N GLU A 24 -14.74 9.90 5.47
CA GLU A 24 -14.61 9.38 6.83
C GLU A 24 -13.12 9.07 7.11
N PRO A 25 -12.60 9.35 8.31
CA PRO A 25 -11.23 9.00 8.65
C PRO A 25 -11.05 7.47 8.65
N CYS A 26 -9.88 7.00 8.20
CA CYS A 26 -9.58 5.55 8.15
C CYS A 26 -9.57 4.87 9.52
N CYS A 27 -9.28 5.62 10.60
CA CYS A 27 -9.32 5.18 11.98
C CYS A 27 -10.51 5.89 12.66
N GLY A 28 -11.41 5.13 13.28
CA GLY A 28 -12.66 5.64 13.86
C GLY A 28 -12.46 6.86 14.77
N ASN A 29 -13.50 7.61 15.07
CA ASN A 29 -13.66 8.81 15.91
C ASN A 29 -12.55 9.89 15.90
N GLU A 30 -12.96 11.16 15.92
CA GLU A 30 -12.12 12.38 15.84
C GLU A 30 -10.93 12.46 16.83
N THR A 31 -10.90 11.65 17.86
CA THR A 31 -9.80 11.56 18.84
C THR A 31 -8.63 10.68 18.38
N GLU A 32 -8.78 9.90 17.31
CA GLU A 32 -7.76 8.95 16.80
C GLU A 32 -7.04 9.44 15.52
N LYS A 33 -6.86 10.76 15.39
CA LYS A 33 -6.19 11.38 14.22
C LYS A 33 -4.71 10.98 14.03
N SER A 34 -4.13 10.19 14.93
CA SER A 34 -2.68 9.97 14.92
C SER A 34 -2.18 8.92 13.94
N CYS A 35 -3.01 7.97 13.51
CA CYS A 35 -2.53 6.94 12.58
C CYS A 35 -2.41 7.38 11.11
N CYS A 36 -3.04 8.50 10.73
CA CYS A 36 -3.02 8.98 9.34
C CYS A 36 -2.28 10.31 9.14
N SER A 37 -1.69 10.87 10.19
CA SER A 37 -1.16 12.25 10.19
C SER A 37 0.36 12.35 10.22
N SER A 38 1.07 11.62 9.36
CA SER A 38 2.48 11.97 9.05
C SER A 38 2.57 12.82 7.78
N ALA A 39 1.80 13.92 7.75
CA ALA A 39 1.99 14.95 6.75
C ALA A 39 3.33 15.66 7.00
N SER A 40 4.37 15.30 6.25
CA SER A 40 5.60 16.07 6.22
C SER A 40 5.36 17.41 5.52
N THR A 41 6.13 18.42 5.87
CA THR A 41 6.04 19.82 5.39
C THR A 41 6.19 20.02 3.86
N THR A 42 6.27 18.95 3.07
CA THR A 42 6.34 18.95 1.59
C THR A 42 4.98 18.74 0.92
N GLU A 43 3.88 18.77 1.66
CA GLU A 43 2.52 18.49 1.15
C GLU A 43 1.82 19.68 0.49
N ALA A 44 2.39 20.89 0.60
CA ALA A 44 1.79 22.11 0.03
C ALA A 44 1.49 22.04 -1.48
N ASP A 45 2.16 21.16 -2.19
CA ASP A 45 2.04 21.00 -3.65
C ASP A 45 1.23 19.76 -4.08
N LEU A 46 0.54 19.09 -3.17
CA LEU A 46 -0.26 17.92 -3.49
C LEU A 46 -1.76 18.26 -3.54
N PRO A 47 -2.53 17.56 -4.39
CA PRO A 47 -3.97 17.74 -4.44
C PRO A 47 -4.65 17.47 -3.10
N THR A 48 -5.44 18.42 -2.60
CA THR A 48 -6.19 18.29 -1.34
C THR A 48 -7.17 17.14 -1.36
N GLU A 49 -7.73 16.82 -2.55
CA GLU A 49 -8.63 15.70 -2.75
C GLU A 49 -7.95 14.34 -2.52
N ALA A 50 -6.68 14.23 -2.84
CA ALA A 50 -5.91 13.03 -2.56
C ALA A 50 -5.59 12.93 -1.06
N LEU A 51 -5.18 14.04 -0.44
CA LEU A 51 -4.81 14.08 0.98
C LEU A 51 -5.97 13.75 1.93
N SER A 52 -7.22 14.03 1.53
CA SER A 52 -8.39 13.82 2.39
C SER A 52 -8.79 12.34 2.59
N VAL A 53 -8.20 11.40 1.84
CA VAL A 53 -8.50 9.96 1.89
C VAL A 53 -7.25 9.10 2.14
N VAL A 54 -6.27 9.65 2.84
CA VAL A 54 -5.03 8.93 3.16
C VAL A 54 -5.25 7.92 4.28
N ALA A 55 -4.85 6.68 4.04
CA ALA A 55 -4.70 5.64 5.04
C ALA A 55 -3.24 5.15 4.95
N SER A 56 -2.40 5.53 5.90
CA SER A 56 -0.95 5.27 5.86
C SER A 56 -0.45 4.80 7.21
N CYS A 57 0.45 3.84 7.23
CA CYS A 57 1.18 3.40 8.43
C CYS A 57 2.70 3.49 8.24
N GLY A 58 3.15 4.14 7.17
CA GLY A 58 4.56 4.34 6.87
C GLY A 58 4.78 5.27 5.69
N SER A 59 6.01 5.36 5.24
CA SER A 59 6.41 6.19 4.10
C SER A 59 7.38 5.44 3.18
N PRO A 60 6.89 4.59 2.27
CA PRO A 60 7.75 3.85 1.33
C PRO A 60 8.58 4.79 0.46
N LEU A 61 7.99 5.91 0.01
CA LEU A 61 8.71 6.90 -0.83
C LEU A 61 9.89 7.57 -0.13
N ALA A 62 9.85 7.74 1.18
CA ALA A 62 10.98 8.29 1.94
C ALA A 62 12.15 7.30 2.06
N ASN A 63 11.91 6.03 1.76
CA ASN A 63 12.84 4.93 1.96
C ASN A 63 13.42 4.36 0.65
N VAL A 64 13.03 4.88 -0.50
CA VAL A 64 13.48 4.43 -1.81
C VAL A 64 13.94 5.61 -2.67
N GLN A 65 14.92 5.38 -3.53
CA GLN A 65 15.34 6.35 -4.53
C GLN A 65 14.65 6.04 -5.85
N ILE A 66 13.79 6.95 -6.30
CA ILE A 66 13.18 6.92 -7.62
C ILE A 66 14.06 7.69 -8.59
N ARG A 67 14.26 7.15 -9.79
CA ARG A 67 15.05 7.77 -10.86
C ARG A 67 14.13 8.34 -11.94
N GLU A 68 14.61 9.40 -12.58
CA GLU A 68 13.90 9.95 -13.74
C GLU A 68 13.77 8.90 -14.85
N GLY A 69 12.57 8.79 -15.43
CA GLY A 69 12.26 7.86 -16.50
C GLY A 69 11.78 6.48 -16.03
N GLU A 70 11.80 6.17 -14.73
CA GLU A 70 11.30 4.91 -14.21
C GLU A 70 9.77 4.77 -14.32
N ILE A 71 9.31 3.53 -14.43
CA ILE A 71 7.90 3.15 -14.30
C ILE A 71 7.68 2.62 -12.89
N VAL A 72 6.90 3.35 -12.10
CA VAL A 72 6.57 3.03 -10.71
C VAL A 72 5.12 2.54 -10.62
N LEU A 73 4.90 1.47 -9.85
CA LEU A 73 3.57 0.95 -9.52
C LEU A 73 3.30 1.15 -8.04
N ASP A 74 2.19 1.82 -7.73
CA ASP A 74 1.67 1.98 -6.36
C ASP A 74 0.48 1.04 -6.15
N LEU A 75 0.63 0.10 -5.21
CA LEU A 75 -0.40 -0.88 -4.87
C LEU A 75 -1.29 -0.35 -3.75
N GLY A 76 -2.61 -0.40 -3.98
CA GLY A 76 -3.60 0.20 -3.10
C GLY A 76 -3.47 1.71 -3.07
N SER A 77 -3.39 2.30 -4.25
CA SER A 77 -3.07 3.72 -4.43
C SER A 77 -4.11 4.68 -3.83
N GLY A 78 -5.30 4.19 -3.46
CA GLY A 78 -6.37 5.00 -2.89
C GLY A 78 -6.66 6.25 -3.71
N GLY A 79 -6.69 7.42 -3.07
CA GLY A 79 -6.85 8.72 -3.73
C GLY A 79 -5.64 9.22 -4.53
N GLY A 80 -4.54 8.45 -4.58
CA GLY A 80 -3.39 8.71 -5.44
C GLY A 80 -2.27 9.54 -4.82
N VAL A 81 -2.21 9.71 -3.50
CA VAL A 81 -1.19 10.58 -2.84
C VAL A 81 0.22 10.19 -3.22
N ASP A 82 0.58 8.90 -3.06
CA ASP A 82 1.94 8.43 -3.37
C ASP A 82 2.19 8.39 -4.88
N VAL A 83 1.14 8.16 -5.70
CA VAL A 83 1.21 8.31 -7.18
C VAL A 83 1.59 9.73 -7.58
N PHE A 84 0.93 10.75 -7.01
CA PHE A 84 1.23 12.16 -7.32
C PHE A 84 2.60 12.60 -6.80
N ARG A 85 3.05 12.08 -5.66
CA ARG A 85 4.42 12.29 -5.18
C ARG A 85 5.45 11.67 -6.11
N ALA A 86 5.27 10.39 -6.45
CA ALA A 86 6.18 9.65 -7.32
C ALA A 86 6.23 10.24 -8.73
N SER A 87 5.11 10.79 -9.24
CA SER A 87 5.05 11.39 -10.58
C SER A 87 6.00 12.56 -10.77
N LYS A 88 6.24 13.33 -9.71
CA LYS A 88 7.24 14.42 -9.71
C LYS A 88 8.67 13.90 -9.76
N LEU A 89 8.92 12.73 -9.15
CA LEU A 89 10.25 12.13 -9.07
C LEU A 89 10.64 11.40 -10.34
N VAL A 90 9.70 10.71 -11.00
CA VAL A 90 9.97 10.03 -12.27
C VAL A 90 10.10 11.00 -13.45
N GLY A 91 9.63 12.24 -13.31
CA GLY A 91 9.69 13.27 -14.36
C GLY A 91 8.80 12.95 -15.57
N GLU A 92 8.94 13.77 -16.64
CA GLU A 92 8.08 13.68 -17.84
C GLU A 92 8.28 12.37 -18.64
N LYS A 93 9.46 11.76 -18.56
CA LYS A 93 9.79 10.52 -19.29
C LYS A 93 9.38 9.26 -18.53
N GLY A 94 9.15 9.38 -17.23
CA GLY A 94 8.69 8.30 -16.38
C GLY A 94 7.18 8.18 -16.35
N LYS A 95 6.71 7.15 -15.67
CA LYS A 95 5.27 6.90 -15.51
C LYS A 95 4.98 6.33 -14.13
N VAL A 96 3.88 6.74 -13.53
CA VAL A 96 3.40 6.13 -12.28
C VAL A 96 2.02 5.52 -12.52
N ILE A 97 1.87 4.27 -12.11
CA ILE A 97 0.62 3.53 -12.20
C ILE A 97 0.10 3.33 -10.78
N GLY A 98 -1.10 3.81 -10.49
CA GLY A 98 -1.82 3.49 -9.25
C GLY A 98 -2.80 2.36 -9.50
N LEU A 99 -2.73 1.30 -8.69
CA LEU A 99 -3.67 0.19 -8.69
C LEU A 99 -4.48 0.20 -7.40
N ASP A 100 -5.80 0.11 -7.51
CA ASP A 100 -6.70 -0.05 -6.35
C ASP A 100 -7.89 -0.94 -6.71
N ALA A 101 -8.40 -1.69 -5.73
CA ALA A 101 -9.54 -2.57 -5.91
C ALA A 101 -10.89 -1.85 -5.70
N THR A 102 -10.87 -0.57 -5.25
CA THR A 102 -12.05 0.22 -4.91
C THR A 102 -12.40 1.18 -6.06
N PRO A 103 -13.53 0.99 -6.76
CA PRO A 103 -13.91 1.84 -7.90
C PRO A 103 -13.99 3.33 -7.56
N GLU A 104 -14.50 3.68 -6.38
CA GLU A 104 -14.66 5.06 -5.92
C GLU A 104 -13.30 5.75 -5.69
N MET A 105 -12.30 5.01 -5.19
CA MET A 105 -10.93 5.51 -5.06
C MET A 105 -10.33 5.81 -6.44
N ILE A 106 -10.43 4.88 -7.37
CA ILE A 106 -9.94 5.05 -8.75
C ILE A 106 -10.64 6.21 -9.46
N PHE A 107 -11.97 6.32 -9.32
CA PHE A 107 -12.70 7.45 -9.89
C PHE A 107 -12.18 8.79 -9.35
N ARG A 108 -12.06 8.91 -8.04
CA ARG A 108 -11.55 10.11 -7.37
C ARG A 108 -10.12 10.44 -7.81
N ALA A 109 -9.23 9.46 -7.85
CA ALA A 109 -7.84 9.65 -8.26
C ALA A 109 -7.73 10.13 -9.72
N ARG A 110 -8.55 9.58 -10.63
CA ARG A 110 -8.62 10.01 -12.05
C ARG A 110 -9.11 11.45 -12.20
N GLU A 111 -10.19 11.82 -11.49
CA GLU A 111 -10.72 13.20 -11.51
C GLU A 111 -9.66 14.17 -10.94
N THR A 112 -8.97 13.81 -9.88
CA THR A 112 -7.89 14.60 -9.31
C THR A 112 -6.74 14.76 -10.31
N ALA A 113 -6.29 13.68 -10.95
CA ALA A 113 -5.23 13.74 -11.96
C ALA A 113 -5.59 14.67 -13.12
N LYS A 114 -6.84 14.59 -13.60
CA LYS A 114 -7.35 15.46 -14.66
C LYS A 114 -7.41 16.92 -14.22
N LYS A 115 -7.93 17.20 -13.02
CA LYS A 115 -8.06 18.55 -12.48
C LYS A 115 -6.72 19.28 -12.35
N TYR A 116 -5.67 18.56 -11.94
CA TYR A 116 -4.33 19.10 -11.71
C TYR A 116 -3.36 18.84 -12.88
N ASP A 117 -3.86 18.36 -14.02
CA ASP A 117 -3.14 18.16 -15.27
C ASP A 117 -1.92 17.23 -15.18
N TYR A 118 -2.00 16.18 -14.35
CA TYR A 118 -0.96 15.15 -14.29
C TYR A 118 -0.96 14.30 -15.57
N LYS A 119 0.15 14.35 -16.35
CA LYS A 119 0.24 13.67 -17.66
C LYS A 119 0.92 12.30 -17.59
N ASN A 120 1.71 12.07 -16.57
CA ASN A 120 2.55 10.86 -16.40
C ASN A 120 2.00 9.89 -15.35
N VAL A 121 0.72 10.01 -14.99
CA VAL A 121 0.04 9.08 -14.08
C VAL A 121 -1.09 8.33 -14.77
N GLU A 122 -1.30 7.09 -14.34
CA GLU A 122 -2.42 6.25 -14.79
C GLU A 122 -3.01 5.53 -13.58
N PHE A 123 -4.35 5.44 -13.50
CA PHE A 123 -5.02 4.70 -12.43
C PHE A 123 -5.81 3.52 -13.00
N ARG A 124 -5.54 2.32 -12.47
CA ARG A 124 -6.17 1.06 -12.88
C ARG A 124 -6.98 0.46 -11.74
N LEU A 125 -8.21 0.07 -12.06
CA LEU A 125 -9.03 -0.74 -11.17
C LEU A 125 -8.58 -2.20 -11.28
N GLY A 126 -8.25 -2.83 -10.16
CA GLY A 126 -7.82 -4.23 -10.15
C GLY A 126 -7.40 -4.71 -8.78
N GLU A 127 -7.35 -6.01 -8.63
CA GLU A 127 -6.86 -6.71 -7.42
C GLU A 127 -5.38 -6.99 -7.55
N ILE A 128 -4.66 -6.97 -6.42
CA ILE A 128 -3.20 -7.20 -6.39
C ILE A 128 -2.87 -8.65 -6.79
N GLU A 129 -3.74 -9.59 -6.46
CA GLU A 129 -3.56 -11.00 -6.81
C GLU A 129 -3.70 -11.30 -8.31
N HIS A 130 -4.28 -10.36 -9.10
CA HIS A 130 -4.49 -10.49 -10.54
C HIS A 130 -4.38 -9.12 -11.20
N MET A 131 -3.18 -8.57 -11.26
CA MET A 131 -2.96 -7.21 -11.74
C MET A 131 -3.15 -7.07 -13.25
N PRO A 132 -3.93 -6.08 -13.73
CA PRO A 132 -4.03 -5.75 -15.16
C PRO A 132 -2.80 -4.98 -15.63
N ILE A 133 -1.61 -5.57 -15.44
CA ILE A 133 -0.28 -4.99 -15.71
C ILE A 133 0.57 -6.04 -16.42
N GLU A 134 1.30 -5.61 -17.43
CA GLU A 134 2.16 -6.49 -18.21
C GLU A 134 3.33 -7.03 -17.37
N SER A 135 3.77 -8.25 -17.70
CA SER A 135 4.95 -8.86 -17.07
C SER A 135 6.21 -8.07 -17.44
N ASN A 136 7.14 -7.94 -16.49
CA ASN A 136 8.44 -7.29 -16.69
C ASN A 136 8.33 -5.85 -17.23
N SER A 137 7.34 -5.09 -16.77
CA SER A 137 7.06 -3.73 -17.27
C SER A 137 7.37 -2.63 -16.24
N VAL A 138 7.53 -2.96 -14.96
CA VAL A 138 7.66 -2.02 -13.85
C VAL A 138 9.08 -2.04 -13.28
N ASP A 139 9.66 -0.87 -13.01
CA ASP A 139 10.99 -0.73 -12.41
C ASP A 139 10.95 -0.82 -10.88
N LEU A 140 9.91 -0.24 -10.27
CA LEU A 140 9.73 -0.17 -8.84
C LEU A 140 8.26 -0.39 -8.46
N VAL A 141 8.02 -1.22 -7.46
CA VAL A 141 6.70 -1.34 -6.80
C VAL A 141 6.78 -0.72 -5.41
N ILE A 142 5.84 0.16 -5.11
CA ILE A 142 5.63 0.71 -3.76
C ILE A 142 4.27 0.27 -3.23
N SER A 143 4.14 0.19 -1.91
CA SER A 143 2.86 -0.08 -1.24
C SER A 143 2.88 0.43 0.19
N ASN A 144 1.76 0.93 0.67
CA ASN A 144 1.63 1.47 2.00
C ASN A 144 0.41 0.89 2.73
N CYS A 145 0.64 -0.05 3.65
CA CYS A 145 -0.37 -0.70 4.49
C CYS A 145 -1.48 -1.47 3.76
N VAL A 146 -1.19 -2.02 2.60
CA VAL A 146 -2.21 -2.66 1.74
C VAL A 146 -2.09 -4.17 1.69
N LEU A 147 -0.87 -4.72 1.67
CA LEU A 147 -0.68 -6.16 1.52
C LEU A 147 -1.24 -6.97 2.70
N ASN A 148 -1.42 -6.34 3.86
CA ASN A 148 -2.13 -6.96 4.97
C ASN A 148 -3.64 -7.14 4.72
N LEU A 149 -4.23 -6.37 3.83
CA LEU A 149 -5.63 -6.49 3.44
C LEU A 149 -5.87 -7.65 2.46
N VAL A 150 -4.81 -8.07 1.77
CA VAL A 150 -4.88 -9.13 0.77
C VAL A 150 -5.00 -10.51 1.44
N PRO A 151 -6.02 -11.32 1.09
CA PRO A 151 -6.20 -12.67 1.65
C PRO A 151 -5.04 -13.61 1.31
N ASP A 152 -4.66 -13.70 0.04
CA ASP A 152 -3.54 -14.52 -0.44
C ASP A 152 -2.29 -13.66 -0.74
N LYS A 153 -1.47 -13.47 0.29
CA LYS A 153 -0.20 -12.73 0.15
C LYS A 153 0.79 -13.41 -0.79
N LYS A 154 0.76 -14.75 -0.89
CA LYS A 154 1.67 -15.48 -1.79
C LYS A 154 1.35 -15.16 -3.24
N LEU A 155 0.06 -15.18 -3.58
CA LEU A 155 -0.40 -14.84 -4.92
C LEU A 155 -0.08 -13.37 -5.24
N ALA A 156 -0.31 -12.46 -4.28
CA ALA A 156 0.04 -11.05 -4.42
C ALA A 156 1.55 -10.83 -4.70
N PHE A 157 2.44 -11.47 -3.93
CA PHE A 157 3.88 -11.33 -4.16
C PHE A 157 4.36 -12.01 -5.44
N ASN A 158 3.72 -13.08 -5.90
CA ASN A 158 3.98 -13.68 -7.21
C ASN A 158 3.60 -12.72 -8.34
N GLU A 159 2.48 -12.01 -8.23
CA GLU A 159 2.07 -10.99 -9.19
C GLU A 159 3.00 -9.77 -9.18
N ILE A 160 3.42 -9.31 -7.99
CA ILE A 160 4.43 -8.25 -7.85
C ILE A 160 5.72 -8.66 -8.56
N TYR A 161 6.18 -9.88 -8.32
CA TYR A 161 7.37 -10.42 -8.99
C TYR A 161 7.19 -10.50 -10.51
N ARG A 162 6.01 -10.93 -10.99
CA ARG A 162 5.70 -11.04 -12.42
C ARG A 162 5.81 -9.70 -13.12
N VAL A 163 5.23 -8.63 -12.56
CA VAL A 163 5.19 -7.30 -13.20
C VAL A 163 6.52 -6.56 -13.16
N LEU A 164 7.37 -6.83 -12.17
CA LEU A 164 8.70 -6.24 -12.07
C LEU A 164 9.61 -6.68 -13.21
N LYS A 165 10.37 -5.74 -13.75
CA LYS A 165 11.50 -6.02 -14.65
C LYS A 165 12.59 -6.79 -13.90
N PRO A 166 13.43 -7.60 -14.58
CA PRO A 166 14.69 -8.07 -14.01
C PRO A 166 15.49 -6.89 -13.44
N GLY A 167 16.03 -7.02 -12.25
CA GLY A 167 16.70 -5.94 -11.51
C GLY A 167 15.78 -4.93 -10.84
N GLY A 168 14.47 -4.97 -11.09
CA GLY A 168 13.48 -4.12 -10.44
C GLY A 168 13.31 -4.42 -8.95
N GLY A 169 12.78 -3.47 -8.20
CA GLY A 169 12.69 -3.56 -6.75
C GLY A 169 11.31 -3.30 -6.16
N ILE A 170 11.18 -3.62 -4.89
CA ILE A 170 10.01 -3.24 -4.07
C ILE A 170 10.43 -2.35 -2.91
N CYS A 171 9.55 -1.46 -2.49
CA CYS A 171 9.61 -0.77 -1.21
C CYS A 171 8.20 -0.72 -0.61
N VAL A 172 7.97 -1.53 0.41
CA VAL A 172 6.65 -1.75 1.01
C VAL A 172 6.69 -1.41 2.48
N SER A 173 5.78 -0.56 2.94
CA SER A 173 5.52 -0.34 4.37
C SER A 173 4.29 -1.15 4.78
N ASP A 174 4.43 -2.02 5.77
CA ASP A 174 3.33 -2.85 6.24
C ASP A 174 3.43 -3.16 7.73
N MET A 175 2.28 -3.45 8.35
CA MET A 175 2.25 -3.89 9.74
C MET A 175 2.67 -5.35 9.85
N VAL A 176 3.56 -5.64 10.77
CA VAL A 176 4.09 -6.99 11.06
C VAL A 176 3.68 -7.39 12.47
N ALA A 177 3.19 -8.61 12.63
CA ALA A 177 2.86 -9.17 13.93
C ALA A 177 4.15 -9.51 14.70
N THR A 178 4.24 -9.08 15.97
CA THR A 178 5.36 -9.41 16.87
C THR A 178 5.16 -10.73 17.62
N GLN A 179 3.94 -11.30 17.53
CA GLN A 179 3.55 -12.60 18.06
C GLN A 179 2.62 -13.26 17.04
N GLU A 180 2.41 -14.56 17.15
CA GLU A 180 1.41 -15.25 16.32
C GLU A 180 0.06 -14.57 16.44
N ALA A 181 -0.52 -14.22 15.30
CA ALA A 181 -1.79 -13.49 15.24
C ALA A 181 -2.93 -14.31 15.83
N LYS A 182 -3.77 -13.66 16.63
CA LYS A 182 -5.05 -14.26 17.06
C LYS A 182 -5.92 -14.51 15.83
N LYS A 183 -6.63 -15.63 15.82
CA LYS A 183 -7.54 -15.98 14.72
C LYS A 183 -8.61 -14.90 14.57
N VAL A 184 -8.62 -14.24 13.41
CA VAL A 184 -9.63 -13.23 13.07
C VAL A 184 -10.95 -13.91 12.76
N ILE A 185 -12.02 -13.42 13.33
CA ILE A 185 -13.35 -14.03 13.24
C ILE A 185 -14.29 -13.18 12.36
N LYS A 186 -14.03 -11.88 12.26
CA LYS A 186 -14.90 -10.92 11.54
C LYS A 186 -14.18 -10.25 10.37
N PRO A 187 -14.83 -10.15 9.19
CA PRO A 187 -14.26 -9.50 8.02
C PRO A 187 -13.90 -8.03 8.26
N GLU A 188 -14.66 -7.31 9.10
CA GLU A 188 -14.44 -5.92 9.43
C GLU A 188 -13.13 -5.71 10.22
N GLU A 189 -12.75 -6.68 11.05
CA GLU A 189 -11.46 -6.67 11.77
C GLU A 189 -10.30 -6.83 10.80
N TRP A 190 -10.47 -7.63 9.73
CA TRP A 190 -9.47 -7.76 8.67
C TRP A 190 -9.26 -6.44 7.92
N ALA A 191 -10.33 -5.75 7.57
CA ALA A 191 -10.28 -4.46 6.87
C ALA A 191 -9.58 -3.34 7.65
N ALA A 192 -9.23 -3.56 8.92
CA ALA A 192 -8.48 -2.61 9.76
C ALA A 192 -6.94 -2.72 9.64
N CYS A 193 -6.40 -3.41 8.63
CA CYS A 193 -4.97 -3.58 8.29
C CYS A 193 -4.13 -4.37 9.31
N ILE A 194 -4.64 -4.70 10.49
CA ILE A 194 -3.88 -5.35 11.57
C ILE A 194 -4.10 -6.86 11.54
N ALA A 195 -5.33 -7.27 11.28
CA ALA A 195 -5.73 -8.66 11.40
C ALA A 195 -5.10 -9.59 10.36
N GLY A 196 -4.72 -9.06 9.21
CA GLY A 196 -3.96 -9.78 8.18
C GLY A 196 -2.44 -9.69 8.34
N ALA A 197 -1.93 -9.05 9.41
CA ALA A 197 -0.50 -8.96 9.66
C ALA A 197 0.07 -10.35 9.96
N VAL A 198 1.15 -10.69 9.25
CA VAL A 198 1.93 -11.91 9.47
C VAL A 198 3.21 -11.56 10.23
N THR A 199 3.89 -12.56 10.79
CA THR A 199 5.15 -12.34 11.48
C THR A 199 6.27 -11.92 10.52
N PHE A 200 7.34 -11.31 11.05
CA PHE A 200 8.51 -10.93 10.27
C PHE A 200 9.08 -12.12 9.48
N HIS A 201 9.19 -13.28 10.14
CA HIS A 201 9.70 -14.49 9.50
C HIS A 201 8.80 -14.99 8.36
N GLU A 202 7.48 -14.99 8.56
CA GLU A 202 6.52 -15.38 7.52
C GLU A 202 6.57 -14.43 6.33
N TYR A 203 6.67 -13.10 6.57
CA TYR A 203 6.77 -12.11 5.51
C TYR A 203 8.04 -12.33 4.67
N THR A 204 9.20 -12.50 5.34
CA THR A 204 10.48 -12.83 4.67
C THR A 204 10.35 -14.10 3.84
N SER A 205 9.77 -15.17 4.42
CA SER A 205 9.58 -16.45 3.73
C SER A 205 8.69 -16.33 2.48
N ILE A 206 7.67 -15.47 2.52
CA ILE A 206 6.81 -15.21 1.36
C ILE A 206 7.61 -14.53 0.24
N LEU A 207 8.42 -13.52 0.57
CA LEU A 207 9.28 -12.83 -0.39
C LEU A 207 10.31 -13.78 -1.02
N GLU A 208 11.00 -14.60 -0.20
CA GLU A 208 11.96 -15.60 -0.69
C GLU A 208 11.32 -16.61 -1.64
N LYS A 209 10.14 -17.14 -1.29
CA LYS A 209 9.39 -18.10 -2.11
C LYS A 209 8.89 -17.52 -3.42
N ALA A 210 8.61 -16.21 -3.47
CA ALA A 210 8.27 -15.50 -4.69
C ALA A 210 9.49 -15.26 -5.60
N GLY A 211 10.72 -15.49 -5.11
CA GLY A 211 11.96 -15.38 -5.88
C GLY A 211 12.73 -14.08 -5.66
N PHE A 212 12.35 -13.26 -4.71
CA PHE A 212 13.08 -12.03 -4.37
C PHE A 212 14.41 -12.34 -3.69
N VAL A 213 15.38 -11.45 -3.93
CA VAL A 213 16.72 -11.44 -3.30
C VAL A 213 16.98 -10.10 -2.63
N LYS A 214 18.06 -10.01 -1.83
CA LYS A 214 18.42 -8.79 -1.08
C LYS A 214 17.25 -8.27 -0.26
N ILE A 215 16.59 -9.20 0.45
CA ILE A 215 15.44 -8.88 1.28
C ILE A 215 15.93 -8.21 2.56
N GLU A 216 15.46 -6.98 2.78
CA GLU A 216 15.75 -6.18 3.96
C GLU A 216 14.42 -5.75 4.59
N GLY A 217 14.27 -6.02 5.89
CA GLY A 217 13.15 -5.52 6.69
C GLY A 217 13.71 -4.65 7.82
N SER A 218 13.28 -3.41 7.91
CA SER A 218 13.68 -2.49 8.97
C SER A 218 12.46 -1.94 9.72
N ASP A 219 12.59 -1.84 11.04
CA ASP A 219 11.56 -1.22 11.86
C ASP A 219 11.41 0.25 11.49
N GLU A 220 10.20 0.67 11.22
CA GLU A 220 9.88 2.08 11.01
C GLU A 220 9.67 2.77 12.36
N SER A 221 10.38 3.89 12.58
CA SER A 221 10.16 4.75 13.76
C SER A 221 8.88 5.57 13.59
N HIS A 222 7.73 4.89 13.48
CA HIS A 222 6.45 5.54 13.26
C HIS A 222 5.67 5.68 14.58
N PRO A 223 4.99 6.81 14.85
CA PRO A 223 4.18 7.01 16.05
C PRO A 223 3.13 5.92 16.27
N ILE A 224 2.65 5.30 15.20
CA ILE A 224 1.70 4.19 15.24
C ILE A 224 2.20 3.01 16.09
N ASN A 225 3.50 2.76 16.16
CA ASN A 225 4.06 1.67 16.95
C ASN A 225 3.80 1.85 18.45
N GLN A 226 3.91 3.10 18.94
CA GLN A 226 3.61 3.44 20.34
C GLN A 226 2.12 3.34 20.63
N GLU A 227 1.28 3.78 19.70
CA GLU A 227 -0.16 3.70 19.82
C GLU A 227 -0.64 2.23 19.84
N MET A 228 -0.15 1.39 18.93
CA MET A 228 -0.49 -0.03 18.89
C MET A 228 -0.06 -0.74 20.19
N ALA A 229 1.13 -0.45 20.68
CA ALA A 229 1.61 -1.00 21.95
C ALA A 229 0.74 -0.57 23.13
N SER A 230 0.29 0.70 23.19
CA SER A 230 -0.58 1.21 24.25
C SER A 230 -1.97 0.55 24.25
N LYS A 231 -2.46 0.12 23.07
CA LYS A 231 -3.71 -0.64 22.88
C LYS A 231 -3.54 -2.15 23.12
N GLY A 232 -2.34 -2.60 23.50
CA GLY A 232 -2.03 -4.03 23.68
C GLY A 232 -2.04 -4.83 22.38
N LEU A 233 -1.86 -4.15 21.23
CA LEU A 233 -1.76 -4.79 19.92
C LEU A 233 -0.29 -5.13 19.64
N HIS A 234 -0.04 -6.40 19.35
CA HIS A 234 1.30 -6.94 19.09
C HIS A 234 1.68 -6.82 17.61
N VAL A 235 1.73 -5.58 17.11
CA VAL A 235 2.11 -5.25 15.73
C VAL A 235 3.06 -4.06 15.69
N LYS A 236 3.88 -3.98 14.65
CA LYS A 236 4.76 -2.86 14.37
C LYS A 236 4.83 -2.59 12.88
N SER A 237 5.09 -1.34 12.47
CA SER A 237 5.35 -0.98 11.09
C SER A 237 6.77 -1.36 10.69
N VAL A 238 6.92 -1.99 9.53
CA VAL A 238 8.19 -2.43 8.95
C VAL A 238 8.25 -1.99 7.49
N ILE A 239 9.38 -1.40 7.11
CA ILE A 239 9.72 -1.17 5.70
C ILE A 239 10.45 -2.39 5.15
N TRP A 240 9.92 -2.92 4.08
CA TRP A 240 10.50 -4.02 3.32
C TRP A 240 11.08 -3.53 2.00
N LYS A 241 12.31 -3.93 1.72
CA LYS A 241 12.96 -3.75 0.42
C LYS A 241 13.41 -5.11 -0.10
N ALA A 242 13.23 -5.35 -1.37
CA ALA A 242 13.73 -6.56 -2.02
C ALA A 242 13.89 -6.31 -3.53
N THR A 243 14.64 -7.17 -4.20
CA THR A 243 14.97 -7.01 -5.62
C THR A 243 14.63 -8.30 -6.36
N LYS A 244 14.06 -8.16 -7.57
CA LYS A 244 13.96 -9.26 -8.53
C LYS A 244 15.33 -9.47 -9.17
N PRO A 245 15.89 -10.69 -9.20
CA PRO A 245 17.16 -10.97 -9.89
C PRO A 245 17.14 -10.55 -11.37
N ASN A 246 18.34 -10.31 -11.92
CA ASN A 246 18.52 -10.10 -13.37
C ASN A 246 18.29 -11.36 -14.18
#